data_5526fbf3e5c2024aece5482c9277afad
#
_entry.id   5526fbf3e5c2024aece5482c9277afad
#
_cell.length_a   1.000
_cell.length_b   1.000
_cell.length_c   1.000
_cell.angle_alpha   90.00
_cell.angle_beta   90.00
_cell.angle_gamma   90.00
#
_symmetry.space_group_name_H-M   'P 1'
#
loop_
_entity.id
_entity.type
_entity.pdbx_description
1 polymer ?
#
loop_
_entity_poly.entity_id
_entity_poly.type
_entity_poly.pdbx_seq_one_letter_code
_entity_poly.pdbx_strand_id
1 'polypeptide(L)' 'VKRRDLEAHLRRHNCEILREGGNHTIHVNLANGNKAAVPRHNEIKTPTVRAICNALDIPLP' A
#
# COMPACT_ATOMS: atom_id res chain seq x y z
N VAL A 1 10.31 -5.58 -3.98
CA VAL A 1 9.87 -4.19 -4.23
C VAL A 1 10.23 -3.34 -3.02
N LYS A 2 10.89 -2.23 -3.24
CA LYS A 2 11.22 -1.33 -2.14
C LYS A 2 9.97 -0.62 -1.64
N ARG A 3 9.87 -0.49 -0.31
CA ARG A 3 8.68 0.15 0.28
C ARG A 3 8.46 1.55 -0.29
N ARG A 4 9.52 2.35 -0.47
CA ARG A 4 9.38 3.71 -1.02
C ARG A 4 8.79 3.70 -2.44
N ASP A 5 9.14 2.69 -3.24
CA ASP A 5 8.62 2.56 -4.61
C ASP A 5 7.14 2.16 -4.58
N LEU A 6 6.78 1.25 -3.67
CA LEU A 6 5.39 0.89 -3.48
C LEU A 6 4.57 2.08 -3.00
N GLU A 7 5.08 2.85 -2.04
CA GLU A 7 4.39 4.03 -1.54
C GLU A 7 4.18 5.07 -2.63
N ALA A 8 5.16 5.26 -3.50
CA ALA A 8 5.02 6.17 -4.65
C ALA A 8 3.92 5.67 -5.60
N HIS A 9 3.87 4.37 -5.85
CA HIS A 9 2.84 3.75 -6.67
C HIS A 9 1.44 3.95 -6.05
N LEU A 10 1.31 3.77 -4.75
CA LEU A 10 0.05 3.97 -4.05
C LEU A 10 -0.42 5.43 -4.18
N ARG A 11 0.50 6.40 -4.03
CA ARG A 11 0.15 7.82 -4.18
C ARG A 11 -0.35 8.13 -5.58
N ARG A 12 0.25 7.52 -6.61
CA ARG A 12 -0.21 7.72 -8.00
C ARG A 12 -1.63 7.23 -8.24
N HIS A 13 -2.09 6.30 -7.40
CA HIS A 13 -3.43 5.71 -7.52
C HIS A 13 -4.39 6.20 -6.44
N ASN A 14 -4.17 7.41 -5.93
CA ASN A 14 -5.05 8.05 -4.94
C ASN A 14 -5.11 7.34 -3.60
N CYS A 15 -4.05 6.60 -3.23
CA CYS A 15 -3.98 5.96 -1.94
C CYS A 15 -3.15 6.82 -0.99
N GLU A 16 -3.68 7.10 0.20
CA GLU A 16 -3.03 7.92 1.19
C GLU A 16 -2.90 7.17 2.51
N ILE A 17 -2.01 7.64 3.38
CA ILE A 17 -1.86 7.08 4.70
C ILE A 17 -3.06 7.49 5.54
N LEU A 18 -3.80 6.50 6.04
CA LEU A 18 -4.92 6.73 6.94
C LEU A 18 -4.44 6.85 8.38
N ARG A 19 -3.54 5.95 8.78
CA ARG A 19 -2.94 5.98 10.12
C ARG A 19 -1.68 5.13 10.13
N GLU A 20 -0.81 5.37 11.11
CA GLU A 20 0.39 4.58 11.32
C GLU A 20 0.22 3.75 12.59
N GLY A 21 0.35 2.42 12.45
CA GLY A 21 0.38 1.49 13.56
C GLY A 21 1.81 1.14 13.94
N GLY A 22 1.98 0.14 14.82
CA GLY A 22 3.29 -0.28 15.29
C GLY A 22 4.19 -0.82 14.17
N ASN A 23 3.75 -1.89 13.51
CA ASN A 23 4.53 -2.55 12.47
C ASN A 23 4.00 -2.31 11.06
N HIS A 24 2.89 -1.61 10.93
CA HIS A 24 2.22 -1.41 9.65
C HIS A 24 1.70 0.01 9.53
N THR A 25 1.65 0.49 8.29
CA THR A 25 1.00 1.74 7.94
C THR A 25 -0.28 1.39 7.18
N ILE A 26 -1.41 1.93 7.62
CA ILE A 26 -2.69 1.68 6.95
C ILE A 26 -2.87 2.72 5.85
N HIS A 27 -3.01 2.25 4.61
CA HIS A 27 -3.31 3.10 3.46
C HIS A 27 -4.76 2.94 3.08
N VAL A 28 -5.35 3.98 2.54
CA VAL A 28 -6.73 3.99 2.05
C VAL A 28 -6.76 4.51 0.62
N ASN A 29 -7.52 3.83 -0.24
CA ASN A 29 -7.78 4.32 -1.58
C ASN A 29 -8.96 5.30 -1.51
N LEU A 30 -8.70 6.57 -1.77
CA LEU A 30 -9.72 7.62 -1.66
C LEU A 30 -10.84 7.46 -2.68
N ALA A 31 -10.59 6.76 -3.79
CA ALA A 31 -11.60 6.57 -4.83
C ALA A 31 -12.67 5.56 -4.44
N ASN A 32 -12.33 4.56 -3.60
CA ASN A 32 -13.27 3.47 -3.28
C ASN A 32 -13.38 3.17 -1.78
N GLY A 33 -12.55 3.79 -0.93
CA GLY A 33 -12.56 3.56 0.51
C GLY A 33 -11.90 2.28 0.97
N ASN A 34 -11.32 1.50 0.06
CA ASN A 34 -10.62 0.27 0.42
C ASN A 34 -9.33 0.57 1.18
N LYS A 35 -8.99 -0.31 2.12
CA LYS A 35 -7.82 -0.13 2.99
C LYS A 35 -6.89 -1.33 2.89
N ALA A 36 -5.61 -1.09 3.15
CA ALA A 36 -4.62 -2.16 3.23
C ALA A 36 -3.54 -1.79 4.23
N ALA A 37 -2.99 -2.80 4.90
CA ALA A 37 -1.87 -2.64 5.81
C ALA A 37 -0.57 -2.87 5.02
N VAL A 38 0.33 -1.90 5.06
CA VAL A 38 1.63 -1.96 4.38
C VAL A 38 2.70 -2.15 5.45
N PRO A 39 3.48 -3.25 5.40
CA PRO A 39 4.54 -3.45 6.38
C PRO A 39 5.64 -2.40 6.24
N ARG A 40 6.31 -2.09 7.35
CA ARG A 40 7.36 -1.06 7.37
C ARG A 40 8.75 -1.63 7.08
N HIS A 41 8.83 -2.75 6.38
CA HIS A 41 10.10 -3.28 5.91
C HIS A 41 10.58 -2.48 4.70
N ASN A 42 11.89 -2.29 4.60
CA ASN A 42 12.46 -1.58 3.45
C ASN A 42 12.24 -2.31 2.14
N GLU A 43 12.19 -3.64 2.20
CA GLU A 43 11.94 -4.50 1.05
C GLU A 43 10.67 -5.29 1.29
N ILE A 44 9.71 -5.22 0.36
CA ILE A 44 8.43 -5.92 0.45
C ILE A 44 8.36 -6.95 -0.65
N LYS A 45 8.06 -8.20 -0.26
CA LYS A 45 8.02 -9.31 -1.21
C LYS A 45 6.86 -9.14 -2.19
N THR A 46 7.08 -9.60 -3.42
CA THR A 46 6.09 -9.48 -4.49
C THR A 46 4.71 -10.02 -4.13
N PRO A 47 4.56 -11.20 -3.49
CA PRO A 47 3.22 -11.66 -3.09
C PRO A 47 2.51 -10.69 -2.14
N THR A 48 3.26 -10.04 -1.24
CA THR A 48 2.68 -9.05 -0.32
C THR A 48 2.26 -7.80 -1.09
N VAL A 49 3.09 -7.33 -2.02
CA VAL A 49 2.74 -6.19 -2.88
C VAL A 49 1.45 -6.49 -3.66
N ARG A 50 1.35 -7.70 -4.20
CA ARG A 50 0.16 -8.11 -4.94
C ARG A 50 -1.09 -8.10 -4.07
N ALA A 51 -0.99 -8.61 -2.84
CA ALA A 51 -2.11 -8.61 -1.90
C ALA A 51 -2.55 -7.18 -1.53
N ILE A 52 -1.58 -6.28 -1.33
CA ILE A 52 -1.86 -4.87 -1.01
C ILE A 52 -2.60 -4.21 -2.17
N CYS A 53 -2.10 -4.35 -3.39
CA CYS A 53 -2.73 -3.74 -4.56
C CYS A 53 -4.12 -4.31 -4.82
N ASN A 54 -4.30 -5.63 -4.62
CA ASN A 54 -5.62 -6.24 -4.75
C ASN A 54 -6.59 -5.71 -3.69
N ALA A 55 -6.15 -5.55 -2.45
CA ALA A 55 -6.99 -5.02 -1.38
C ALA A 55 -7.42 -3.58 -1.67
N LEU A 56 -6.54 -2.78 -2.26
CA LEU A 56 -6.83 -1.38 -2.60
C LEU A 56 -7.53 -1.23 -3.96
N ASP A 57 -7.66 -2.32 -4.70
CA ASP A 57 -8.25 -2.34 -6.05
C ASP A 57 -7.51 -1.40 -7.00
N ILE A 58 -6.19 -1.54 -7.04
CA ILE A 58 -5.32 -0.80 -7.94
C ILE A 58 -4.42 -1.77 -8.71
N PRO A 59 -3.90 -1.35 -9.88
CA PRO A 59 -2.98 -2.21 -10.64
C PRO A 59 -1.66 -2.40 -9.89
N LEU A 60 -0.92 -3.44 -10.30
CA LEU A 60 0.42 -3.69 -9.78
C LEU A 60 1.40 -2.63 -10.29
N PRO A 61 2.45 -2.35 -9.53
CA PRO A 61 3.48 -1.42 -10.00
C PRO A 61 4.27 -1.94 -11.17
#